data_b279148fcef3ea39417f1b6e1fa075ad
#
_entry.id   b279148fcef3ea39417f1b6e1fa075ad
#
_cell.length_a   1.000
_cell.length_b   1.000
_cell.length_c   1.000
_cell.angle_alpha   90.00
_cell.angle_beta   90.00
_cell.angle_gamma   90.00
#
_symmetry.space_group_name_H-M   'P 1'
#
loop_
_entity.id
_entity.type
_entity.pdbx_description
1 polymer ?
#
loop_
_entity_poly.entity_id
_entity_poly.type
_entity_poly.pdbx_seq_one_letter_code
_entity_poly.pdbx_strand_id
1 'polypeptide(L)'
;MSSSEAQPIPAARPVIGEEEIEAAVRVLRTGRVVQGPEVAAFEEGFAEIVAGRHCVAVNSGTSALHLLLLALGIGPGDEVIVPSFSFAASANAVRLVGADVVFADIEPGNFGLDPAAVEAAITPRTAAIMPVHLYGNPASMDKLMPIADKHKLAVVEDACQAHAASLHGTPVGAFGSGGTFSFYPTKNMHSLEGGMISTGDAEVARTLRLLRNQGMEQRYANEIVGANMRLTDVAAAVGRVQLTKLAGWTEQRRANAAYLDEHITAPGVVTPPVAEGAYHVYHQYTVRITGDRDAAMAKLTEAGVGNAVYYPTPIHRLRPFWEPDQKAGRNWDLPETERAAAEVVSLPVHPSLSGSDLERIVSAVNELGENL
;
A
#
# COMPACT_ATOMS: atom_id res chain seq x y z
N MET A 1 29.62 -14.75 -33.21
CA MET A 1 28.34 -14.08 -33.08
C MET A 1 28.14 -13.85 -31.58
N SER A 2 28.29 -12.62 -31.12
CA SER A 2 28.06 -12.29 -29.71
C SER A 2 26.58 -12.52 -29.42
N SER A 3 26.27 -13.53 -28.60
CA SER A 3 24.95 -13.64 -27.99
C SER A 3 24.74 -12.40 -27.14
N SER A 4 23.88 -11.47 -27.57
CA SER A 4 23.45 -10.40 -26.70
C SER A 4 22.71 -11.09 -25.54
N GLU A 5 23.36 -11.21 -24.38
CA GLU A 5 22.68 -11.63 -23.16
C GLU A 5 21.48 -10.73 -22.99
N ALA A 6 20.29 -11.31 -22.93
CA ALA A 6 19.07 -10.54 -22.73
C ALA A 6 19.17 -9.83 -21.39
N GLN A 7 18.88 -8.54 -21.35
CA GLN A 7 18.95 -7.77 -20.11
C GLN A 7 18.00 -8.35 -19.04
N PRO A 8 18.41 -8.36 -17.78
CA PRO A 8 17.54 -8.78 -16.68
C PRO A 8 16.26 -7.93 -16.61
N ILE A 9 15.14 -8.58 -16.35
CA ILE A 9 13.84 -7.94 -16.14
C ILE A 9 13.76 -7.53 -14.66
N PRO A 10 13.72 -6.23 -14.31
CA PRO A 10 13.65 -5.84 -12.90
C PRO A 10 12.26 -6.15 -12.31
N ALA A 11 12.19 -6.50 -11.01
CA ALA A 11 10.93 -6.75 -10.31
C ALA A 11 10.02 -5.50 -10.26
N ALA A 12 10.63 -4.31 -10.18
CA ALA A 12 9.95 -3.01 -10.22
C ALA A 12 10.80 -2.00 -10.99
N ARG A 13 10.15 -1.07 -11.68
CA ARG A 13 10.81 -0.01 -12.43
C ARG A 13 10.06 1.31 -12.26
N PRO A 14 10.55 2.26 -11.45
CA PRO A 14 10.00 3.61 -11.40
C PRO A 14 10.08 4.27 -12.77
N VAL A 15 9.02 4.98 -13.16
CA VAL A 15 8.97 5.69 -14.44
C VAL A 15 9.09 7.19 -14.16
N ILE A 16 10.15 7.80 -14.65
CA ILE A 16 10.37 9.26 -14.66
C ILE A 16 10.70 9.65 -16.11
N GLY A 17 9.90 10.54 -16.67
CA GLY A 17 10.09 11.07 -18.00
C GLY A 17 10.41 12.57 -17.98
N GLU A 18 10.51 13.15 -19.16
CA GLU A 18 10.85 14.56 -19.32
C GLU A 18 9.81 15.49 -18.68
N GLU A 19 8.53 15.10 -18.71
CA GLU A 19 7.44 15.87 -18.10
C GLU A 19 7.60 16.04 -16.59
N GLU A 20 8.00 14.99 -15.86
CA GLU A 20 8.30 15.03 -14.42
C GLU A 20 9.52 15.91 -14.15
N ILE A 21 10.56 15.80 -14.98
CA ILE A 21 11.80 16.63 -14.88
C ILE A 21 11.46 18.10 -15.08
N GLU A 22 10.72 18.43 -16.14
CA GLU A 22 10.30 19.80 -16.43
C GLU A 22 9.41 20.39 -15.32
N ALA A 23 8.48 19.58 -14.76
CA ALA A 23 7.65 20.01 -13.64
C ALA A 23 8.47 20.35 -12.40
N ALA A 24 9.43 19.50 -12.04
CA ALA A 24 10.35 19.76 -10.93
C ALA A 24 11.20 21.02 -11.17
N VAL A 25 11.80 21.15 -12.35
CA VAL A 25 12.63 22.31 -12.73
C VAL A 25 11.81 23.60 -12.72
N ARG A 26 10.57 23.58 -13.21
CA ARG A 26 9.65 24.73 -13.15
C ARG A 26 9.49 25.24 -11.72
N VAL A 27 9.23 24.36 -10.77
CA VAL A 27 9.07 24.72 -9.34
C VAL A 27 10.39 25.25 -8.77
N LEU A 28 11.52 24.57 -9.00
CA LEU A 28 12.83 25.00 -8.52
C LEU A 28 13.18 26.42 -8.98
N ARG A 29 12.86 26.79 -10.23
CA ARG A 29 13.10 28.14 -10.78
C ARG A 29 12.29 29.23 -10.07
N THR A 30 11.16 28.90 -9.44
CA THR A 30 10.38 29.88 -8.68
C THR A 30 11.00 30.24 -7.33
N GLY A 31 11.89 29.40 -6.80
CA GLY A 31 12.40 29.49 -5.43
C GLY A 31 11.39 29.15 -4.34
N ARG A 32 10.13 28.82 -4.68
CA ARG A 32 9.06 28.43 -3.76
C ARG A 32 8.94 26.92 -3.75
N VAL A 33 9.78 26.25 -2.97
CA VAL A 33 9.95 24.79 -3.00
C VAL A 33 9.27 24.05 -1.87
N VAL A 34 8.80 24.77 -0.82
CA VAL A 34 8.02 24.18 0.28
C VAL A 34 6.55 24.05 -0.11
N GLN A 35 5.74 23.53 0.80
CA GLN A 35 4.30 23.38 0.58
C GLN A 35 3.65 24.68 0.07
N GLY A 36 2.94 24.60 -1.03
CA GLY A 36 2.32 25.75 -1.72
C GLY A 36 1.30 25.32 -2.76
N PRO A 37 1.21 26.04 -3.90
CA PRO A 37 0.16 25.83 -4.92
C PRO A 37 0.23 24.47 -5.62
N GLU A 38 1.41 23.87 -5.78
CA GLU A 38 1.51 22.52 -6.39
C GLU A 38 0.95 21.46 -5.47
N VAL A 39 1.17 21.59 -4.15
CA VAL A 39 0.56 20.68 -3.16
C VAL A 39 -0.95 20.81 -3.17
N ALA A 40 -1.50 22.03 -3.18
CA ALA A 40 -2.94 22.25 -3.22
C ALA A 40 -3.58 21.65 -4.49
N ALA A 41 -2.97 21.86 -5.64
CA ALA A 41 -3.45 21.30 -6.92
C ALA A 41 -3.28 19.77 -6.98
N PHE A 42 -2.29 19.19 -6.29
CA PHE A 42 -2.14 17.75 -6.18
C PHE A 42 -3.22 17.13 -5.29
N GLU A 43 -3.54 17.78 -4.16
CA GLU A 43 -4.66 17.37 -3.28
C GLU A 43 -6.00 17.39 -4.03
N GLU A 44 -6.27 18.46 -4.81
CA GLU A 44 -7.48 18.60 -5.61
C GLU A 44 -7.59 17.52 -6.70
N GLY A 45 -6.52 17.31 -7.47
CA GLY A 45 -6.52 16.27 -8.51
C GLY A 45 -6.63 14.86 -7.93
N PHE A 46 -6.01 14.58 -6.77
CA PHE A 46 -6.10 13.28 -6.13
C PHE A 46 -7.50 12.99 -5.57
N ALA A 47 -8.26 14.02 -5.17
CA ALA A 47 -9.63 13.88 -4.69
C ALA A 47 -10.54 13.20 -5.73
N GLU A 48 -10.28 13.38 -7.03
CA GLU A 48 -11.07 12.77 -8.11
C GLU A 48 -11.03 11.22 -8.05
N ILE A 49 -9.90 10.63 -7.67
CA ILE A 49 -9.76 9.17 -7.61
C ILE A 49 -10.19 8.55 -6.27
N VAL A 50 -10.59 9.37 -5.30
CA VAL A 50 -11.10 8.93 -4.00
C VAL A 50 -12.50 9.49 -3.72
N ALA A 51 -13.37 9.51 -4.74
CA ALA A 51 -14.79 9.93 -4.67
C ALA A 51 -15.00 11.37 -4.17
N GLY A 52 -14.10 12.30 -4.49
CA GLY A 52 -14.23 13.72 -4.11
C GLY A 52 -13.97 14.00 -2.63
N ARG A 53 -13.36 13.09 -1.89
CA ARG A 53 -13.01 13.29 -0.48
C ARG A 53 -11.97 14.40 -0.32
N HIS A 54 -11.95 15.01 0.86
CA HIS A 54 -10.84 15.90 1.27
C HIS A 54 -9.52 15.15 1.25
N CYS A 55 -8.54 15.71 0.57
CA CYS A 55 -7.18 15.18 0.51
C CYS A 55 -6.20 16.09 1.24
N VAL A 56 -5.25 15.48 1.96
CA VAL A 56 -4.20 16.18 2.70
C VAL A 56 -2.87 15.49 2.41
N ALA A 57 -2.00 16.16 1.65
CA ALA A 57 -0.69 15.62 1.27
C ALA A 57 0.32 15.77 2.41
N VAL A 58 1.14 14.75 2.60
CA VAL A 58 2.17 14.64 3.62
C VAL A 58 3.47 14.06 3.05
N ASN A 59 4.53 14.03 3.83
CA ASN A 59 5.87 13.65 3.36
C ASN A 59 6.11 12.13 3.21
N SER A 60 5.20 11.27 3.65
CA SER A 60 5.29 9.81 3.46
C SER A 60 3.97 9.09 3.77
N GLY A 61 3.80 7.85 3.30
CA GLY A 61 2.67 6.99 3.67
C GLY A 61 2.63 6.69 5.18
N THR A 62 3.78 6.50 5.82
CA THR A 62 3.85 6.31 7.29
C THR A 62 3.34 7.53 8.05
N SER A 63 3.71 8.73 7.60
CA SER A 63 3.18 9.97 8.17
C SER A 63 1.68 10.10 7.94
N ALA A 64 1.17 9.63 6.81
CA ALA A 64 -0.25 9.62 6.51
C ALA A 64 -1.03 8.76 7.51
N LEU A 65 -0.60 7.52 7.75
CA LEU A 65 -1.19 6.61 8.74
C LEU A 65 -1.13 7.22 10.15
N HIS A 66 0.04 7.72 10.55
CA HIS A 66 0.26 8.32 11.86
C HIS A 66 -0.66 9.52 12.10
N LEU A 67 -0.71 10.47 11.16
CA LEU A 67 -1.53 11.67 11.32
C LEU A 67 -3.03 11.37 11.27
N LEU A 68 -3.47 10.38 10.47
CA LEU A 68 -4.88 10.01 10.43
C LEU A 68 -5.33 9.41 11.77
N LEU A 69 -4.53 8.51 12.37
CA LEU A 69 -4.81 7.97 13.71
C LEU A 69 -4.90 9.09 14.76
N LEU A 70 -3.95 10.04 14.76
CA LEU A 70 -3.99 11.20 15.67
C LEU A 70 -5.23 12.07 15.46
N ALA A 71 -5.59 12.34 14.19
CA ALA A 71 -6.75 13.19 13.87
C ALA A 71 -8.08 12.54 14.26
N LEU A 72 -8.12 11.20 14.32
CA LEU A 72 -9.26 10.42 14.82
C LEU A 72 -9.26 10.29 16.36
N GLY A 73 -8.29 10.86 17.07
CA GLY A 73 -8.18 10.81 18.52
C GLY A 73 -7.69 9.48 19.09
N ILE A 74 -7.12 8.61 18.25
CA ILE A 74 -6.61 7.28 18.65
C ILE A 74 -5.24 7.46 19.33
N GLY A 75 -5.06 6.86 20.52
CA GLY A 75 -3.87 7.02 21.31
C GLY A 75 -3.71 6.02 22.45
N PRO A 76 -3.00 6.39 23.54
CA PRO A 76 -2.73 5.51 24.66
C PRO A 76 -4.02 4.96 25.31
N GLY A 77 -4.08 3.64 25.46
CA GLY A 77 -5.26 2.94 26.00
C GLY A 77 -6.16 2.32 24.95
N ASP A 78 -6.07 2.79 23.70
CA ASP A 78 -6.80 2.24 22.56
C ASP A 78 -6.08 1.05 21.93
N GLU A 79 -6.83 0.21 21.26
CA GLU A 79 -6.35 -0.89 20.42
C GLU A 79 -6.74 -0.66 18.96
N VAL A 80 -5.82 -0.98 18.05
CA VAL A 80 -6.09 -0.98 16.60
C VAL A 80 -5.83 -2.38 16.05
N ILE A 81 -6.82 -2.96 15.37
CA ILE A 81 -6.68 -4.26 14.71
C ILE A 81 -6.01 -4.07 13.35
N VAL A 82 -4.88 -4.76 13.13
CA VAL A 82 -4.01 -4.64 11.95
C VAL A 82 -3.67 -6.02 11.40
N PRO A 83 -3.60 -6.24 10.08
CA PRO A 83 -3.07 -7.49 9.55
C PRO A 83 -1.57 -7.59 9.84
N SER A 84 -1.11 -8.78 10.23
CA SER A 84 0.33 -8.98 10.44
C SER A 84 1.09 -9.23 9.14
N PHE A 85 0.40 -9.56 8.06
CA PHE A 85 0.98 -9.69 6.73
C PHE A 85 0.86 -8.36 5.96
N SER A 86 1.75 -7.44 6.30
CA SER A 86 1.84 -6.09 5.71
C SER A 86 3.24 -5.53 5.87
N PHE A 87 3.49 -4.36 5.31
CA PHE A 87 4.68 -3.57 5.64
C PHE A 87 4.58 -3.04 7.07
N ALA A 88 5.69 -3.06 7.80
CA ALA A 88 5.72 -2.69 9.21
C ALA A 88 5.16 -1.29 9.53
N ALA A 89 5.08 -0.40 8.53
CA ALA A 89 4.53 0.96 8.70
C ALA A 89 3.08 0.96 9.21
N SER A 90 2.24 -0.03 8.80
CA SER A 90 0.86 -0.16 9.29
C SER A 90 0.82 -0.29 10.81
N ALA A 91 1.61 -1.20 11.39
CA ALA A 91 1.68 -1.38 12.85
C ALA A 91 2.53 -0.31 13.56
N ASN A 92 3.60 0.18 12.90
CA ASN A 92 4.42 1.28 13.45
C ASN A 92 3.60 2.52 13.70
N ALA A 93 2.69 2.89 12.79
CA ALA A 93 1.84 4.07 12.94
C ALA A 93 0.97 3.99 14.21
N VAL A 94 0.44 2.80 14.53
CA VAL A 94 -0.33 2.55 15.76
C VAL A 94 0.55 2.74 17.00
N ARG A 95 1.77 2.19 17.00
CA ARG A 95 2.70 2.37 18.11
C ARG A 95 3.17 3.82 18.28
N LEU A 96 3.33 4.55 17.19
CA LEU A 96 3.75 5.96 17.20
C LEU A 96 2.71 6.88 17.86
N VAL A 97 1.42 6.55 17.79
CA VAL A 97 0.37 7.29 18.52
C VAL A 97 0.20 6.80 19.97
N GLY A 98 0.94 5.77 20.39
CA GLY A 98 0.87 5.20 21.75
C GLY A 98 -0.26 4.19 21.94
N ALA A 99 -0.96 3.81 20.89
CA ALA A 99 -1.99 2.76 20.92
C ALA A 99 -1.37 1.35 20.88
N ASP A 100 -2.16 0.35 21.29
CA ASP A 100 -1.79 -1.05 21.22
C ASP A 100 -2.15 -1.63 19.85
N VAL A 101 -1.22 -2.40 19.26
CA VAL A 101 -1.48 -3.20 18.06
C VAL A 101 -2.13 -4.52 18.48
N VAL A 102 -3.24 -4.87 17.82
CA VAL A 102 -3.87 -6.19 17.89
C VAL A 102 -3.76 -6.81 16.50
N PHE A 103 -3.06 -7.92 16.38
CA PHE A 103 -2.95 -8.60 15.10
C PHE A 103 -4.11 -9.55 14.86
N ALA A 104 -4.68 -9.51 13.67
CA ALA A 104 -5.65 -10.48 13.17
C ALA A 104 -5.12 -11.16 11.91
N ASP A 105 -5.57 -12.39 11.66
CA ASP A 105 -5.16 -13.15 10.48
C ASP A 105 -5.79 -12.59 9.21
N ILE A 106 -5.34 -13.07 8.07
CA ILE A 106 -5.69 -12.60 6.73
C ILE A 106 -6.52 -13.59 5.95
N GLU A 107 -7.29 -13.11 4.97
CA GLU A 107 -7.92 -13.96 3.96
C GLU A 107 -6.85 -14.50 2.98
N PRO A 108 -6.93 -15.78 2.54
CA PRO A 108 -5.92 -16.39 1.68
C PRO A 108 -5.88 -15.80 0.27
N GLY A 109 -6.96 -15.17 -0.19
CA GLY A 109 -7.08 -14.68 -1.56
C GLY A 109 -6.53 -13.27 -1.77
N ASN A 110 -7.01 -12.31 -1.01
CA ASN A 110 -6.62 -10.90 -1.15
C ASN A 110 -5.52 -10.47 -0.17
N PHE A 111 -5.13 -11.34 0.78
CA PHE A 111 -4.17 -11.07 1.85
C PHE A 111 -4.57 -9.91 2.79
N GLY A 112 -5.82 -9.43 2.69
CA GLY A 112 -6.40 -8.45 3.60
C GLY A 112 -6.88 -9.10 4.90
N LEU A 113 -7.29 -8.29 5.88
CA LEU A 113 -7.86 -8.78 7.14
C LEU A 113 -9.02 -9.77 6.89
N ASP A 114 -8.99 -10.93 7.57
CA ASP A 114 -10.12 -11.85 7.64
C ASP A 114 -11.22 -11.25 8.53
N PRO A 115 -12.42 -11.01 8.01
CA PRO A 115 -13.54 -10.46 8.79
C PRO A 115 -13.87 -11.25 10.05
N ALA A 116 -13.79 -12.59 10.01
CA ALA A 116 -14.04 -13.43 11.18
C ALA A 116 -12.96 -13.29 12.25
N ALA A 117 -11.68 -13.21 11.82
CA ALA A 117 -10.57 -12.94 12.72
C ALA A 117 -10.66 -11.54 13.33
N VAL A 118 -11.08 -10.54 12.56
CA VAL A 118 -11.33 -9.17 13.06
C VAL A 118 -12.41 -9.19 14.14
N GLU A 119 -13.57 -9.80 13.88
CA GLU A 119 -14.68 -9.82 14.86
C GLU A 119 -14.27 -10.53 16.15
N ALA A 120 -13.49 -11.60 16.06
CA ALA A 120 -12.97 -12.33 17.21
C ALA A 120 -11.93 -11.54 18.03
N ALA A 121 -11.22 -10.60 17.40
CA ALA A 121 -10.17 -9.79 18.02
C ALA A 121 -10.70 -8.52 18.72
N ILE A 122 -11.98 -8.16 18.55
CA ILE A 122 -12.58 -6.96 19.13
C ILE A 122 -12.66 -7.06 20.65
N THR A 123 -12.19 -6.02 21.33
CA THR A 123 -12.28 -5.83 22.79
C THR A 123 -12.95 -4.50 23.12
N PRO A 124 -13.29 -4.23 24.38
CA PRO A 124 -13.79 -2.91 24.78
C PRO A 124 -12.82 -1.74 24.56
N ARG A 125 -11.54 -2.02 24.28
CA ARG A 125 -10.50 -1.01 23.99
C ARG A 125 -10.28 -0.82 22.50
N THR A 126 -10.86 -1.65 21.65
CA THR A 126 -10.72 -1.54 20.20
C THR A 126 -11.34 -0.23 19.73
N ALA A 127 -10.52 0.67 19.16
CA ALA A 127 -10.95 1.96 18.63
C ALA A 127 -11.03 1.96 17.10
N ALA A 128 -10.21 1.15 16.43
CA ALA A 128 -10.17 1.10 14.98
C ALA A 128 -9.81 -0.28 14.42
N ILE A 129 -10.18 -0.51 13.16
CA ILE A 129 -9.60 -1.53 12.29
C ILE A 129 -8.82 -0.84 11.17
N MET A 130 -7.68 -1.44 10.77
CA MET A 130 -6.82 -0.93 9.71
C MET A 130 -6.68 -1.98 8.61
N PRO A 131 -7.66 -2.09 7.68
CA PRO A 131 -7.52 -2.94 6.51
C PRO A 131 -6.38 -2.43 5.63
N VAL A 132 -5.60 -3.35 5.09
CA VAL A 132 -4.54 -3.07 4.11
C VAL A 132 -4.95 -3.61 2.76
N HIS A 133 -4.96 -2.76 1.73
CA HIS A 133 -5.21 -3.13 0.34
C HIS A 133 -3.91 -3.61 -0.30
N LEU A 134 -3.46 -4.82 0.13
CA LEU A 134 -2.14 -5.34 -0.18
C LEU A 134 -1.98 -5.65 -1.68
N TYR A 135 -0.81 -5.37 -2.22
CA TYR A 135 -0.44 -5.57 -3.64
C TYR A 135 -1.30 -4.80 -4.65
N GLY A 136 -2.21 -3.94 -4.19
CA GLY A 136 -3.17 -3.23 -5.02
C GLY A 136 -4.51 -3.98 -5.20
N ASN A 137 -4.73 -5.04 -4.40
CA ASN A 137 -5.99 -5.77 -4.33
C ASN A 137 -6.83 -5.22 -3.16
N PRO A 138 -8.08 -4.80 -3.39
CA PRO A 138 -8.93 -4.33 -2.30
C PRO A 138 -9.14 -5.41 -1.22
N ALA A 139 -9.05 -5.04 0.05
CA ALA A 139 -9.53 -5.88 1.15
C ALA A 139 -11.06 -6.02 1.08
N SER A 140 -11.63 -7.03 1.74
CA SER A 140 -13.07 -7.32 1.75
C SER A 140 -13.86 -6.27 2.53
N MET A 141 -13.86 -5.02 2.02
CA MET A 141 -14.50 -3.87 2.68
C MET A 141 -16.00 -4.05 2.84
N ASP A 142 -16.65 -4.74 1.91
CA ASP A 142 -18.06 -5.10 1.97
C ASP A 142 -18.43 -5.94 3.21
N LYS A 143 -17.46 -6.69 3.75
CA LYS A 143 -17.61 -7.50 4.97
C LYS A 143 -17.06 -6.78 6.21
N LEU A 144 -16.00 -6.01 6.07
CA LEU A 144 -15.36 -5.32 7.19
C LEU A 144 -16.16 -4.10 7.67
N MET A 145 -16.77 -3.33 6.74
CA MET A 145 -17.56 -2.15 7.11
C MET A 145 -18.75 -2.47 8.01
N PRO A 146 -19.59 -3.52 7.75
CA PRO A 146 -20.65 -3.89 8.67
C PRO A 146 -20.18 -4.25 10.09
N ILE A 147 -18.98 -4.86 10.23
CA ILE A 147 -18.38 -5.15 11.54
C ILE A 147 -17.99 -3.84 12.24
N ALA A 148 -17.32 -2.95 11.52
CA ALA A 148 -16.94 -1.64 12.07
C ALA A 148 -18.16 -0.83 12.52
N ASP A 149 -19.22 -0.79 11.73
CA ASP A 149 -20.47 -0.09 12.06
C ASP A 149 -21.15 -0.69 13.29
N LYS A 150 -21.26 -2.02 13.37
CA LYS A 150 -21.84 -2.74 14.51
C LYS A 150 -21.14 -2.39 15.82
N HIS A 151 -19.82 -2.28 15.78
CA HIS A 151 -18.98 -2.02 16.97
C HIS A 151 -18.58 -0.55 17.12
N LYS A 152 -19.02 0.33 16.21
CA LYS A 152 -18.69 1.77 16.17
C LYS A 152 -17.18 2.05 16.12
N LEU A 153 -16.46 1.26 15.35
CA LEU A 153 -15.02 1.36 15.18
C LEU A 153 -14.68 2.33 14.03
N ALA A 154 -13.62 3.09 14.17
CA ALA A 154 -13.05 3.81 13.06
C ALA A 154 -12.44 2.81 12.04
N VAL A 155 -12.49 3.14 10.74
CA VAL A 155 -11.82 2.37 9.69
C VAL A 155 -10.76 3.25 9.06
N VAL A 156 -9.50 2.84 9.19
CA VAL A 156 -8.32 3.50 8.63
C VAL A 156 -7.77 2.63 7.49
N GLU A 157 -8.06 3.00 6.26
CA GLU A 157 -7.63 2.23 5.10
C GLU A 157 -6.14 2.48 4.82
N ASP A 158 -5.30 1.44 4.90
CA ASP A 158 -3.94 1.48 4.36
C ASP A 158 -3.98 1.11 2.87
N ALA A 159 -4.17 2.14 2.03
CA ALA A 159 -4.20 2.04 0.58
C ALA A 159 -2.85 2.41 -0.07
N CYS A 160 -1.75 2.34 0.69
CA CYS A 160 -0.40 2.71 0.23
C CYS A 160 0.10 1.92 -0.99
N GLN A 161 -0.58 0.83 -1.34
CA GLN A 161 -0.28 -0.01 -2.52
C GLN A 161 -1.44 -0.04 -3.54
N ALA A 162 -2.52 0.72 -3.34
CA ALA A 162 -3.78 0.51 -4.05
C ALA A 162 -4.36 1.79 -4.71
N HIS A 163 -3.48 2.63 -5.28
CA HIS A 163 -3.88 3.85 -5.99
C HIS A 163 -4.87 3.54 -7.11
N ALA A 164 -6.06 4.12 -7.05
CA ALA A 164 -7.18 3.91 -7.98
C ALA A 164 -7.78 2.49 -7.98
N ALA A 165 -7.49 1.65 -6.98
CA ALA A 165 -8.22 0.39 -6.78
C ALA A 165 -9.64 0.66 -6.29
N SER A 166 -10.57 -0.27 -6.52
CA SER A 166 -11.95 -0.15 -6.07
C SER A 166 -12.58 -1.51 -5.78
N LEU A 167 -13.61 -1.53 -4.95
CA LEU A 167 -14.46 -2.70 -4.70
C LEU A 167 -15.93 -2.31 -4.93
N HIS A 168 -16.62 -3.05 -5.81
CA HIS A 168 -18.00 -2.77 -6.23
C HIS A 168 -18.22 -1.30 -6.66
N GLY A 169 -17.22 -0.73 -7.35
CA GLY A 169 -17.25 0.66 -7.84
C GLY A 169 -16.90 1.73 -6.81
N THR A 170 -16.74 1.39 -5.53
CA THR A 170 -16.29 2.33 -4.49
C THR A 170 -14.76 2.33 -4.46
N PRO A 171 -14.09 3.49 -4.66
CA PRO A 171 -12.64 3.58 -4.58
C PRO A 171 -12.11 3.24 -3.19
N VAL A 172 -10.97 2.57 -3.11
CA VAL A 172 -10.24 2.45 -1.83
C VAL A 172 -9.81 3.84 -1.35
N GLY A 173 -9.77 4.04 -0.04
CA GLY A 173 -9.61 5.35 0.57
C GLY A 173 -10.91 6.14 0.69
N ALA A 174 -12.06 5.55 0.25
CA ALA A 174 -13.38 6.17 0.34
C ALA A 174 -14.39 5.35 1.16
N PHE A 175 -14.01 4.24 1.77
CA PHE A 175 -14.93 3.42 2.59
C PHE A 175 -15.04 3.91 4.03
N GLY A 176 -13.90 4.09 4.70
CA GLY A 176 -13.85 4.33 6.13
C GLY A 176 -13.78 5.79 6.56
N SER A 177 -13.28 6.01 7.77
CA SER A 177 -13.02 7.34 8.35
C SER A 177 -11.97 8.10 7.57
N GLY A 178 -11.04 7.37 6.94
CA GLY A 178 -10.04 7.90 6.02
C GLY A 178 -9.18 6.80 5.42
N GLY A 179 -8.53 7.14 4.31
CA GLY A 179 -7.56 6.29 3.62
C GLY A 179 -6.21 6.96 3.49
N THR A 180 -5.17 6.16 3.39
CA THR A 180 -3.79 6.64 3.30
C THR A 180 -3.09 6.05 2.09
N PHE A 181 -2.27 6.87 1.43
CA PHE A 181 -1.55 6.48 0.22
C PHE A 181 -0.07 6.86 0.36
N SER A 182 0.79 6.10 -0.32
CA SER A 182 2.23 6.34 -0.36
C SER A 182 2.67 6.69 -1.79
N PHE A 183 3.52 7.68 -1.93
CA PHE A 183 4.12 8.05 -3.21
C PHE A 183 5.61 7.73 -3.26
N TYR A 184 6.03 6.65 -2.59
CA TYR A 184 7.38 6.10 -2.69
C TYR A 184 7.66 5.62 -4.13
N PRO A 185 8.89 5.68 -4.64
CA PRO A 185 9.21 5.43 -6.06
C PRO A 185 8.73 4.11 -6.66
N THR A 186 8.59 3.05 -5.86
CA THR A 186 8.11 1.75 -6.35
C THR A 186 6.59 1.66 -6.52
N LYS A 187 5.83 2.65 -6.03
CA LYS A 187 4.37 2.66 -6.10
C LYS A 187 3.85 2.85 -7.53
N ASN A 188 2.57 2.58 -7.76
CA ASN A 188 1.96 2.69 -9.09
C ASN A 188 2.03 4.11 -9.67
N MET A 189 2.08 5.10 -8.79
CA MET A 189 2.53 6.47 -9.05
C MET A 189 3.37 6.96 -7.87
N HIS A 190 4.25 7.92 -8.08
CA HIS A 190 5.12 8.43 -7.02
C HIS A 190 5.30 9.95 -7.10
N SER A 191 5.75 10.53 -6.01
CA SER A 191 6.15 11.94 -5.94
C SER A 191 7.57 12.08 -5.34
N LEU A 192 8.51 11.22 -5.78
CA LEU A 192 9.83 11.01 -5.19
C LEU A 192 9.71 10.38 -3.79
N GLU A 193 9.23 11.12 -2.83
CA GLU A 193 8.71 10.72 -1.53
C GLU A 193 7.41 11.47 -1.28
N GLY A 194 6.46 10.86 -0.55
CA GLY A 194 5.20 11.50 -0.22
C GLY A 194 4.14 10.55 0.28
N GLY A 195 3.04 11.12 0.72
CA GLY A 195 1.81 10.44 1.07
C GLY A 195 0.60 11.33 0.90
N MET A 196 -0.58 10.73 0.93
CA MET A 196 -1.86 11.42 0.90
C MET A 196 -2.80 10.80 1.92
N ILE A 197 -3.61 11.62 2.57
CA ILE A 197 -4.70 11.18 3.43
C ILE A 197 -6.00 11.63 2.79
N SER A 198 -6.95 10.72 2.63
CA SER A 198 -8.32 11.04 2.19
C SER A 198 -9.29 10.89 3.35
N THR A 199 -10.26 11.80 3.50
CA THR A 199 -11.33 11.70 4.49
C THR A 199 -12.60 12.38 4.00
N GLY A 200 -13.75 11.84 4.38
CA GLY A 200 -15.05 12.47 4.12
C GLY A 200 -15.42 13.58 5.12
N ASP A 201 -14.67 13.70 6.23
CA ASP A 201 -14.95 14.63 7.32
C ASP A 201 -14.08 15.89 7.23
N ALA A 202 -14.72 17.05 7.12
CA ALA A 202 -14.04 18.34 6.97
C ALA A 202 -13.24 18.74 8.23
N GLU A 203 -13.71 18.36 9.44
CA GLU A 203 -13.01 18.65 10.70
C GLU A 203 -11.77 17.78 10.85
N VAL A 204 -11.85 16.50 10.48
CA VAL A 204 -10.68 15.60 10.39
C VAL A 204 -9.68 16.15 9.38
N ALA A 205 -10.13 16.61 8.21
CA ALA A 205 -9.25 17.21 7.20
C ALA A 205 -8.58 18.51 7.71
N ARG A 206 -9.30 19.34 8.47
CA ARG A 206 -8.73 20.53 9.11
C ARG A 206 -7.67 20.14 10.13
N THR A 207 -7.99 19.19 10.99
CA THR A 207 -7.05 18.68 12.02
C THR A 207 -5.78 18.12 11.38
N LEU A 208 -5.90 17.38 10.29
CA LEU A 208 -4.75 16.86 9.54
C LEU A 208 -3.86 17.99 8.98
N ARG A 209 -4.47 19.07 8.45
CA ARG A 209 -3.72 20.24 7.97
C ARG A 209 -2.96 20.96 9.09
N LEU A 210 -3.54 21.05 10.29
CA LEU A 210 -2.86 21.55 11.47
C LEU A 210 -1.70 20.63 11.89
N LEU A 211 -1.96 19.34 12.06
CA LEU A 211 -0.98 18.34 12.50
C LEU A 211 0.26 18.29 11.60
N ARG A 212 0.08 18.32 10.27
CA ARG A 212 1.22 18.29 9.31
C ARG A 212 2.04 19.57 9.30
N ASN A 213 1.51 20.69 9.82
CA ASN A 213 2.08 22.03 9.71
C ASN A 213 2.31 22.68 11.07
N GLN A 214 2.99 22.00 11.99
CA GLN A 214 3.35 22.53 13.31
C GLN A 214 2.13 22.96 14.17
N GLY A 215 0.92 22.46 13.87
CA GLY A 215 -0.31 22.80 14.58
C GLY A 215 -0.88 24.18 14.26
N MET A 216 -0.55 24.76 13.09
CA MET A 216 -0.98 26.12 12.76
C MET A 216 -1.59 26.25 11.36
N GLU A 217 -2.70 26.98 11.25
CA GLU A 217 -3.23 27.50 9.99
C GLU A 217 -2.59 28.86 9.63
N GLN A 218 -2.50 29.74 10.60
CA GLN A 218 -1.84 31.03 10.45
C GLN A 218 -0.44 30.99 11.05
N ARG A 219 0.49 31.65 10.38
CA ARG A 219 1.89 31.69 10.81
C ARG A 219 2.02 32.19 12.25
N TYR A 220 2.71 31.41 13.09
CA TYR A 220 2.92 31.65 14.52
C TYR A 220 1.67 31.56 15.42
N ALA A 221 0.51 31.14 14.90
CA ALA A 221 -0.69 30.88 15.68
C ALA A 221 -0.91 29.34 15.78
N ASN A 222 -0.19 28.70 16.73
CA ASN A 222 -0.30 27.27 16.95
C ASN A 222 -1.56 26.97 17.78
N GLU A 223 -2.48 26.16 17.27
CA GLU A 223 -3.72 25.76 17.92
C GLU A 223 -3.57 24.42 18.65
N ILE A 224 -2.76 23.51 18.08
CA ILE A 224 -2.51 22.18 18.62
C ILE A 224 -1.01 21.84 18.52
N VAL A 225 -0.59 20.78 19.20
CA VAL A 225 0.74 20.19 18.95
C VAL A 225 0.75 19.53 17.57
N GLY A 226 1.68 19.92 16.73
CA GLY A 226 1.84 19.36 15.38
C GLY A 226 3.30 19.17 15.02
N ALA A 227 3.54 18.56 13.86
CA ALA A 227 4.88 18.26 13.36
C ALA A 227 5.11 18.91 11.97
N ASN A 228 6.36 18.86 11.49
CA ASN A 228 6.66 19.20 10.11
C ASN A 228 6.61 17.93 9.25
N MET A 229 5.43 17.62 8.72
CA MET A 229 5.21 16.47 7.82
C MET A 229 4.67 16.94 6.47
N ARG A 230 5.06 18.12 6.03
CA ARG A 230 4.62 18.72 4.76
C ARG A 230 5.22 18.00 3.56
N LEU A 231 4.43 17.85 2.50
CA LEU A 231 4.96 17.57 1.17
C LEU A 231 5.54 18.87 0.57
N THR A 232 6.59 18.76 -0.22
CA THR A 232 7.16 19.90 -0.95
C THR A 232 6.45 20.14 -2.27
N ASP A 233 6.43 21.38 -2.77
CA ASP A 233 5.87 21.69 -4.08
C ASP A 233 6.63 21.00 -5.22
N VAL A 234 7.94 20.77 -5.06
CA VAL A 234 8.73 20.01 -6.05
C VAL A 234 8.21 18.57 -6.18
N ALA A 235 8.00 17.89 -5.05
CA ALA A 235 7.46 16.54 -5.04
C ALA A 235 6.01 16.50 -5.54
N ALA A 236 5.18 17.46 -5.14
CA ALA A 236 3.81 17.57 -5.59
C ALA A 236 3.69 17.79 -7.10
N ALA A 237 4.57 18.61 -7.69
CA ALA A 237 4.59 18.84 -9.14
C ALA A 237 4.89 17.55 -9.92
N VAL A 238 5.84 16.73 -9.45
CA VAL A 238 6.08 15.39 -9.99
C VAL A 238 4.85 14.49 -9.82
N GLY A 239 4.28 14.45 -8.62
CA GLY A 239 3.08 13.65 -8.32
C GLY A 239 1.89 14.00 -9.21
N ARG A 240 1.70 15.28 -9.52
CA ARG A 240 0.64 15.76 -10.44
C ARG A 240 0.80 15.20 -11.85
N VAL A 241 2.02 15.19 -12.39
CA VAL A 241 2.31 14.58 -13.70
C VAL A 241 2.05 13.07 -13.65
N GLN A 242 2.55 12.39 -12.62
CA GLN A 242 2.33 10.96 -12.43
C GLN A 242 0.83 10.61 -12.34
N LEU A 243 0.04 11.44 -11.67
CA LEU A 243 -1.41 11.24 -11.53
C LEU A 243 -2.12 11.23 -12.89
N THR A 244 -1.71 12.06 -13.85
CA THR A 244 -2.29 12.06 -15.21
C THR A 244 -1.98 10.76 -15.98
N LYS A 245 -0.93 10.04 -15.62
CA LYS A 245 -0.49 8.80 -16.25
C LYS A 245 -1.02 7.55 -15.56
N LEU A 246 -1.50 7.67 -14.31
CA LEU A 246 -1.87 6.55 -13.45
C LEU A 246 -2.89 5.60 -14.10
N ALA A 247 -3.94 6.13 -14.73
CA ALA A 247 -4.97 5.31 -15.37
C ALA A 247 -4.39 4.43 -16.48
N GLY A 248 -3.57 5.00 -17.38
CA GLY A 248 -2.92 4.26 -18.47
C GLY A 248 -1.95 3.19 -17.94
N TRP A 249 -1.18 3.52 -16.89
CA TRP A 249 -0.27 2.55 -16.26
C TRP A 249 -1.03 1.43 -15.55
N THR A 250 -2.17 1.73 -14.95
CA THR A 250 -3.02 0.72 -14.31
C THR A 250 -3.56 -0.26 -15.34
N GLU A 251 -4.08 0.23 -16.47
CA GLU A 251 -4.55 -0.64 -17.54
C GLU A 251 -3.42 -1.51 -18.12
N GLN A 252 -2.22 -0.96 -18.28
CA GLN A 252 -1.07 -1.76 -18.73
C GLN A 252 -0.68 -2.86 -17.72
N ARG A 253 -0.68 -2.54 -16.39
CA ARG A 253 -0.45 -3.55 -15.34
C ARG A 253 -1.50 -4.65 -15.37
N ARG A 254 -2.76 -4.28 -15.54
CA ARG A 254 -3.88 -5.24 -15.65
C ARG A 254 -3.78 -6.12 -16.88
N ALA A 255 -3.39 -5.54 -18.04
CA ALA A 255 -3.14 -6.31 -19.26
C ALA A 255 -1.96 -7.28 -19.10
N ASN A 256 -0.87 -6.83 -18.47
CA ASN A 256 0.27 -7.70 -18.16
C ASN A 256 -0.14 -8.83 -17.22
N ALA A 257 -0.92 -8.54 -16.17
CA ALA A 257 -1.41 -9.55 -15.22
C ALA A 257 -2.33 -10.57 -15.90
N ALA A 258 -3.26 -10.12 -16.76
CA ALA A 258 -4.13 -11.01 -17.51
C ALA A 258 -3.35 -11.95 -18.43
N TYR A 259 -2.28 -11.45 -19.07
CA TYR A 259 -1.39 -12.30 -19.86
C TYR A 259 -0.68 -13.35 -18.99
N LEU A 260 -0.19 -12.96 -17.81
CA LEU A 260 0.46 -13.89 -16.89
C LEU A 260 -0.53 -14.94 -16.37
N ASP A 261 -1.76 -14.54 -16.01
CA ASP A 261 -2.82 -15.44 -15.54
C ASP A 261 -3.19 -16.49 -16.61
N GLU A 262 -3.24 -16.10 -17.89
CA GLU A 262 -3.57 -16.99 -19.01
C GLU A 262 -2.46 -17.99 -19.32
N HIS A 263 -1.18 -17.61 -19.15
CA HIS A 263 -0.05 -18.38 -19.67
C HIS A 263 0.79 -19.08 -18.58
N ILE A 264 0.66 -18.71 -17.32
CA ILE A 264 1.30 -19.44 -16.21
C ILE A 264 0.50 -20.70 -15.92
N THR A 265 1.09 -21.85 -16.19
CA THR A 265 0.45 -23.17 -16.06
C THR A 265 1.26 -24.13 -15.18
N ALA A 266 2.37 -23.66 -14.58
CA ALA A 266 3.26 -24.47 -13.76
C ALA A 266 2.52 -25.11 -12.57
N PRO A 267 2.56 -26.44 -12.39
CA PRO A 267 2.07 -27.08 -11.17
C PRO A 267 2.77 -26.50 -9.93
N GLY A 268 2.00 -26.22 -8.87
CA GLY A 268 2.54 -25.64 -7.63
C GLY A 268 2.69 -24.12 -7.65
N VAL A 269 2.37 -23.45 -8.76
CA VAL A 269 2.30 -21.98 -8.82
C VAL A 269 0.82 -21.56 -8.85
N VAL A 270 0.39 -20.77 -7.88
CA VAL A 270 -0.98 -20.26 -7.81
C VAL A 270 -0.96 -18.75 -8.09
N THR A 271 -1.61 -18.35 -9.17
CA THR A 271 -1.75 -16.95 -9.58
C THR A 271 -2.69 -16.17 -8.62
N PRO A 272 -2.56 -14.83 -8.52
CA PRO A 272 -3.34 -14.05 -7.56
C PRO A 272 -4.84 -14.05 -7.92
N PRO A 273 -5.73 -14.55 -7.05
CA PRO A 273 -7.16 -14.48 -7.30
C PRO A 273 -7.67 -13.04 -7.16
N VAL A 274 -8.64 -12.68 -7.99
CA VAL A 274 -9.34 -11.41 -7.92
C VAL A 274 -10.80 -11.69 -7.56
N ALA A 275 -11.28 -11.13 -6.44
CA ALA A 275 -12.66 -11.28 -6.01
C ALA A 275 -13.63 -10.57 -6.96
N GLU A 276 -14.89 -11.04 -7.00
CA GLU A 276 -15.94 -10.37 -7.77
C GLU A 276 -16.11 -8.91 -7.31
N GLY A 277 -16.21 -8.00 -8.27
CA GLY A 277 -16.33 -6.56 -8.00
C GLY A 277 -15.03 -5.86 -7.61
N ALA A 278 -13.92 -6.57 -7.43
CA ALA A 278 -12.64 -5.96 -7.14
C ALA A 278 -11.93 -5.47 -8.42
N TYR A 279 -11.53 -4.19 -8.41
CA TYR A 279 -10.64 -3.62 -9.41
C TYR A 279 -9.22 -3.62 -8.87
N HIS A 280 -8.52 -4.73 -9.09
CA HIS A 280 -7.11 -4.92 -8.69
C HIS A 280 -6.20 -4.09 -9.60
N VAL A 281 -5.31 -3.27 -9.03
CA VAL A 281 -4.40 -2.37 -9.77
C VAL A 281 -2.98 -2.92 -9.90
N TYR A 282 -2.75 -4.12 -9.41
CA TYR A 282 -1.48 -4.87 -9.54
C TYR A 282 -0.24 -4.02 -9.23
N HIS A 283 -0.19 -3.46 -8.00
CA HIS A 283 1.07 -2.91 -7.49
C HIS A 283 2.14 -3.99 -7.51
N GLN A 284 1.77 -5.22 -7.13
CA GLN A 284 2.55 -6.44 -7.29
C GLN A 284 1.68 -7.52 -7.98
N TYR A 285 2.30 -8.35 -8.79
CA TYR A 285 1.73 -9.61 -9.25
C TYR A 285 2.34 -10.71 -8.39
N THR A 286 1.62 -11.14 -7.37
CA THR A 286 2.14 -12.03 -6.34
C THR A 286 1.53 -13.40 -6.45
N VAL A 287 2.35 -14.39 -6.80
CA VAL A 287 1.98 -15.81 -6.86
C VAL A 287 2.31 -16.50 -5.54
N ARG A 288 1.67 -17.64 -5.27
CA ARG A 288 2.07 -18.57 -4.22
C ARG A 288 2.83 -19.74 -4.84
N ILE A 289 3.92 -20.14 -4.20
CA ILE A 289 4.72 -21.31 -4.55
C ILE A 289 4.47 -22.37 -3.47
N THR A 290 3.87 -23.50 -3.84
CA THR A 290 3.49 -24.57 -2.89
C THR A 290 4.66 -25.54 -2.57
N GLY A 291 5.85 -25.28 -3.09
CA GLY A 291 7.08 -26.07 -2.85
C GLY A 291 8.17 -25.22 -2.19
N ASP A 292 9.41 -25.47 -2.62
CA ASP A 292 10.58 -24.69 -2.15
C ASP A 292 10.62 -23.32 -2.82
N ARG A 293 9.97 -22.32 -2.17
CA ARG A 293 9.89 -20.93 -2.63
C ARG A 293 11.27 -20.32 -2.88
N ASP A 294 12.25 -20.57 -2.02
CA ASP A 294 13.57 -19.95 -2.10
C ASP A 294 14.37 -20.55 -3.28
N ALA A 295 14.25 -21.85 -3.51
CA ALA A 295 14.81 -22.50 -4.70
C ALA A 295 14.15 -21.97 -6.00
N ALA A 296 12.83 -21.77 -5.99
CA ALA A 296 12.12 -21.18 -7.14
C ALA A 296 12.60 -19.75 -7.43
N MET A 297 12.78 -18.93 -6.43
CA MET A 297 13.31 -17.57 -6.56
C MET A 297 14.72 -17.54 -7.15
N ALA A 298 15.59 -18.47 -6.72
CA ALA A 298 16.93 -18.58 -7.27
C ALA A 298 16.91 -18.90 -8.77
N LYS A 299 16.08 -19.86 -9.20
CA LYS A 299 15.91 -20.21 -10.64
C LYS A 299 15.36 -19.05 -11.46
N LEU A 300 14.35 -18.32 -10.96
CA LEU A 300 13.84 -17.12 -11.64
C LEU A 300 14.94 -16.06 -11.81
N THR A 301 15.78 -15.87 -10.80
CA THR A 301 16.90 -14.93 -10.85
C THR A 301 17.95 -15.39 -11.88
N GLU A 302 18.29 -16.68 -11.95
CA GLU A 302 19.18 -17.27 -12.95
C GLU A 302 18.63 -17.10 -14.38
N ALA A 303 17.30 -17.18 -14.56
CA ALA A 303 16.62 -16.92 -15.82
C ALA A 303 16.56 -15.40 -16.18
N GLY A 304 17.10 -14.54 -15.33
CA GLY A 304 17.08 -13.10 -15.51
C GLY A 304 15.72 -12.45 -15.22
N VAL A 305 14.86 -13.11 -14.45
CA VAL A 305 13.56 -12.60 -14.00
C VAL A 305 13.69 -12.10 -12.57
N GLY A 306 13.64 -10.78 -12.37
CA GLY A 306 13.61 -10.14 -11.06
C GLY A 306 12.39 -10.58 -10.27
N ASN A 307 12.58 -10.87 -8.99
CA ASN A 307 11.52 -11.32 -8.10
C ASN A 307 11.78 -10.83 -6.67
N ALA A 308 10.76 -10.83 -5.82
CA ALA A 308 10.89 -10.38 -4.43
C ALA A 308 9.81 -10.99 -3.54
N VAL A 309 10.05 -11.02 -2.23
CA VAL A 309 9.07 -11.40 -1.22
C VAL A 309 8.59 -10.17 -0.45
N TYR A 310 7.31 -9.92 -0.50
CA TYR A 310 6.64 -8.86 0.26
C TYR A 310 5.52 -9.46 1.12
N TYR A 311 5.74 -9.89 2.42
CA TYR A 311 6.94 -9.64 3.21
C TYR A 311 7.43 -10.97 3.79
N PRO A 312 8.77 -11.22 3.87
CA PRO A 312 9.29 -12.54 4.28
C PRO A 312 9.11 -12.84 5.76
N THR A 313 8.93 -11.80 6.58
CA THR A 313 8.72 -11.92 8.03
C THR A 313 7.45 -11.16 8.40
N PRO A 314 6.42 -11.82 8.92
CA PRO A 314 5.22 -11.17 9.43
C PRO A 314 5.54 -10.16 10.54
N ILE A 315 4.73 -9.09 10.66
CA ILE A 315 5.03 -7.98 11.59
C ILE A 315 5.10 -8.48 13.04
N HIS A 316 4.21 -9.39 13.45
CA HIS A 316 4.21 -9.94 14.82
C HIS A 316 5.47 -10.74 15.18
N ARG A 317 6.27 -11.15 14.17
CA ARG A 317 7.58 -11.80 14.35
C ARG A 317 8.75 -10.82 14.35
N LEU A 318 8.52 -9.56 14.00
CA LEU A 318 9.55 -8.51 14.06
C LEU A 318 9.82 -8.13 15.51
N ARG A 319 11.10 -8.00 15.87
CA ARG A 319 11.54 -7.76 17.26
C ARG A 319 10.79 -6.62 17.98
N PRO A 320 10.50 -5.45 17.38
CA PRO A 320 9.77 -4.37 18.05
C PRO A 320 8.35 -4.74 18.49
N PHE A 321 7.77 -5.79 17.93
CA PHE A 321 6.41 -6.26 18.24
C PHE A 321 6.43 -7.52 19.09
N TRP A 322 7.18 -8.58 18.70
CA TRP A 322 7.17 -9.83 19.45
C TRP A 322 7.76 -9.70 20.85
N GLU A 323 8.80 -8.88 21.07
CA GLU A 323 9.47 -8.76 22.37
C GLU A 323 8.55 -8.13 23.45
N PRO A 324 7.81 -7.02 23.19
CA PRO A 324 6.78 -6.52 24.08
C PRO A 324 5.63 -7.48 24.31
N ASP A 325 5.16 -8.17 23.26
CA ASP A 325 4.05 -9.11 23.37
C ASP A 325 4.41 -10.34 24.21
N GLN A 326 5.63 -10.88 24.05
CA GLN A 326 6.16 -11.96 24.88
C GLN A 326 6.21 -11.56 26.36
N LYS A 327 6.68 -10.34 26.66
CA LYS A 327 6.70 -9.80 28.04
C LYS A 327 5.30 -9.64 28.62
N ALA A 328 4.31 -9.36 27.76
CA ALA A 328 2.90 -9.24 28.15
C ALA A 328 2.15 -10.59 28.16
N GLY A 329 2.83 -11.70 27.83
CA GLY A 329 2.23 -13.04 27.71
C GLY A 329 1.28 -13.19 26.53
N ARG A 330 1.37 -12.33 25.51
CA ARG A 330 0.59 -12.41 24.27
C ARG A 330 1.25 -13.38 23.30
N ASN A 331 0.46 -14.24 22.70
CA ASN A 331 0.86 -15.11 21.59
C ASN A 331 -0.18 -14.98 20.48
N TRP A 332 0.31 -14.82 19.25
CA TRP A 332 -0.54 -14.66 18.07
C TRP A 332 -0.56 -15.98 17.29
N ASP A 333 -1.76 -16.53 17.06
CA ASP A 333 -1.98 -17.67 16.18
C ASP A 333 -2.55 -17.14 14.85
N LEU A 334 -1.70 -17.03 13.84
CA LEU A 334 -1.99 -16.41 12.54
C LEU A 334 -1.52 -17.34 11.40
N PRO A 335 -2.16 -18.52 11.26
CA PRO A 335 -1.68 -19.57 10.36
C PRO A 335 -1.67 -19.16 8.89
N GLU A 336 -2.64 -18.37 8.42
CA GLU A 336 -2.66 -17.92 7.04
C GLU A 336 -1.57 -16.88 6.76
N THR A 337 -1.32 -15.97 7.71
CA THR A 337 -0.21 -15.01 7.67
C THR A 337 1.14 -15.72 7.56
N GLU A 338 1.39 -16.75 8.38
CA GLU A 338 2.63 -17.52 8.36
C GLU A 338 2.79 -18.27 7.03
N ARG A 339 1.69 -18.89 6.55
CA ARG A 339 1.67 -19.59 5.28
C ARG A 339 1.95 -18.63 4.10
N ALA A 340 1.30 -17.47 4.07
CA ALA A 340 1.54 -16.47 3.05
C ALA A 340 3.01 -16.00 3.02
N ALA A 341 3.60 -15.72 4.18
CA ALA A 341 5.00 -15.31 4.28
C ALA A 341 5.98 -16.38 3.76
N ALA A 342 5.62 -17.66 3.91
CA ALA A 342 6.43 -18.78 3.41
C ALA A 342 6.28 -19.00 1.90
N GLU A 343 5.11 -18.73 1.31
CA GLU A 343 4.76 -19.15 -0.05
C GLU A 343 4.88 -18.05 -1.11
N VAL A 344 4.71 -16.75 -0.76
CA VAL A 344 4.56 -15.69 -1.77
C VAL A 344 5.87 -15.32 -2.48
N VAL A 345 5.73 -15.04 -3.78
CA VAL A 345 6.75 -14.43 -4.64
C VAL A 345 6.07 -13.41 -5.56
N SER A 346 6.59 -12.20 -5.60
CA SER A 346 6.13 -11.17 -6.55
C SER A 346 6.97 -11.18 -7.81
N LEU A 347 6.28 -11.25 -8.96
CA LEU A 347 6.85 -11.21 -10.31
C LEU A 347 6.72 -9.80 -10.91
N PRO A 348 7.52 -9.47 -11.93
CA PRO A 348 7.42 -8.17 -12.60
C PRO A 348 6.05 -8.00 -13.28
N VAL A 349 5.42 -6.83 -13.07
CA VAL A 349 4.11 -6.47 -13.69
C VAL A 349 4.08 -4.99 -14.11
N HIS A 350 5.21 -4.27 -14.00
CA HIS A 350 5.28 -2.84 -14.25
C HIS A 350 4.95 -2.46 -15.71
N PRO A 351 4.47 -1.23 -15.98
CA PRO A 351 3.94 -0.85 -17.30
C PRO A 351 5.00 -0.77 -18.40
N SER A 352 6.29 -0.84 -18.05
CA SER A 352 7.38 -0.82 -19.04
C SER A 352 7.79 -2.22 -19.55
N LEU A 353 7.06 -3.29 -19.20
CA LEU A 353 7.32 -4.63 -19.75
C LEU A 353 6.92 -4.69 -21.21
N SER A 354 7.80 -5.29 -22.03
CA SER A 354 7.50 -5.62 -23.42
C SER A 354 6.81 -6.99 -23.51
N GLY A 355 6.20 -7.31 -24.66
CA GLY A 355 5.66 -8.65 -24.91
C GLY A 355 6.71 -9.76 -24.75
N SER A 356 7.94 -9.52 -25.21
CA SER A 356 9.05 -10.47 -25.04
C SER A 356 9.48 -10.64 -23.58
N ASP A 357 9.34 -9.61 -22.72
CA ASP A 357 9.58 -9.74 -21.29
C ASP A 357 8.51 -10.63 -20.65
N LEU A 358 7.24 -10.46 -21.02
CA LEU A 358 6.14 -11.29 -20.52
C LEU A 358 6.32 -12.77 -20.92
N GLU A 359 6.70 -13.04 -22.18
CA GLU A 359 7.00 -14.40 -22.66
C GLU A 359 8.15 -15.03 -21.84
N ARG A 360 9.22 -14.28 -21.55
CA ARG A 360 10.35 -14.74 -20.73
C ARG A 360 9.93 -15.03 -19.28
N ILE A 361 9.09 -14.18 -18.68
CA ILE A 361 8.57 -14.41 -17.33
C ILE A 361 7.76 -15.70 -17.29
N VAL A 362 6.83 -15.89 -18.24
CA VAL A 362 6.00 -17.09 -18.34
C VAL A 362 6.86 -18.35 -18.53
N SER A 363 7.84 -18.33 -19.46
CA SER A 363 8.74 -19.48 -19.67
C SER A 363 9.47 -19.84 -18.38
N ALA A 364 10.10 -18.85 -17.72
CA ALA A 364 10.85 -19.08 -16.50
C ALA A 364 9.98 -19.63 -15.35
N VAL A 365 8.73 -19.15 -15.23
CA VAL A 365 7.80 -19.64 -14.21
C VAL A 365 7.32 -21.05 -14.53
N ASN A 366 7.00 -21.34 -15.79
CA ASN A 366 6.51 -22.67 -16.19
C ASN A 366 7.59 -23.75 -16.07
N GLU A 367 8.87 -23.41 -16.26
CA GLU A 367 10.00 -24.30 -16.01
C GLU A 367 10.20 -24.67 -14.53
N LEU A 368 9.66 -23.87 -13.59
CA LEU A 368 9.68 -24.21 -12.16
C LEU A 368 8.89 -25.48 -11.85
N GLY A 369 7.70 -25.65 -12.52
CA GLY A 369 6.76 -26.72 -12.22
C GLY A 369 7.28 -28.14 -12.43
N GLU A 370 8.36 -28.32 -13.17
CA GLU A 370 9.01 -29.63 -13.35
C GLU A 370 9.90 -30.01 -12.15
N ASN A 371 10.14 -29.09 -11.21
CA ASN A 371 11.15 -29.20 -10.16
C ASN A 371 10.74 -28.58 -8.79
N LEU A 372 9.45 -28.26 -8.58
CA LEU A 372 8.93 -27.75 -7.31
C LEU A 372 8.63 -28.83 -6.29
#